data_26cb7296db6ab3c7a69ca1ffb05ec59a
#
_entry.id   26cb7296db6ab3c7a69ca1ffb05ec59a
#
_cell.length_a   1.000
_cell.length_b   1.000
_cell.length_c   1.000
_cell.angle_alpha   90.00
_cell.angle_beta   90.00
_cell.angle_gamma   90.00
#
_symmetry.space_group_name_H-M   'P 1'
#
loop_
_entity.id
_entity.type
_entity.pdbx_description
1 polymer ?
#
loop_
_entity_poly.entity_id
_entity_poly.type
_entity_poly.pdbx_seq_one_letter_code
_entity_poly.pdbx_strand_id
1 'polypeptide(L)'
;MSIISDSLKKIKPSPTIAVTQKARELKAAGKDVIGLGAGEPDFDTPDNIKQAAIKAINDGDTKYTAVDGTPALKKAIVEKFKKENNLDYTTDQITVGAGGKHVIYNAMMATLNEGDEVIVPAPYWVSYPDMVLLAGGKPVIMECDEKQGFKINPIDLEKFITPKTKWIILNSPSNPTGACYSEQDIKAIAAILEKHNHVYILSDDIYEHVTYEGFKFFTIAQINSLKDRVLTMNGVSKAYSMTGWRIGYAAGPKDIVKAIAKIQSQSTTNPSSISQAAAVEALSGTQEFIKERANSFQERRDFVVNALNAIDGIECLNPDGAFYVFPSCKGLMGKKDPNGNEIKSDTDFVQSLLENSGIAVVQGSAFGLEGFFRISYATSMDNLKKAIQKISDFCKNLN
;
A
#
# COMPACT_ATOMS: atom_id res chain seq x y z
N MET A 1 -30.13 -0.22 23.36
CA MET A 1 -29.41 -0.90 22.26
C MET A 1 -28.64 0.16 21.48
N SER A 2 -27.40 -0.12 21.08
CA SER A 2 -26.63 0.80 20.22
C SER A 2 -27.19 0.76 18.80
N ILE A 3 -27.32 1.91 18.14
CA ILE A 3 -27.65 2.01 16.71
C ILE A 3 -26.46 1.60 15.81
N ILE A 4 -25.25 1.54 16.38
CA ILE A 4 -24.03 1.23 15.66
C ILE A 4 -23.95 -0.28 15.43
N SER A 5 -23.65 -0.66 14.19
CA SER A 5 -23.48 -2.08 13.79
C SER A 5 -22.35 -2.77 14.57
N ASP A 6 -22.58 -4.04 14.92
CA ASP A 6 -21.55 -4.85 15.60
C ASP A 6 -20.32 -5.11 14.72
N SER A 7 -20.43 -5.02 13.39
CA SER A 7 -19.27 -5.12 12.49
C SER A 7 -18.22 -4.04 12.75
N LEU A 8 -18.64 -2.84 13.18
CA LEU A 8 -17.70 -1.76 13.52
C LEU A 8 -16.91 -1.99 14.81
N LYS A 9 -17.38 -2.87 15.69
CA LYS A 9 -16.63 -3.26 16.90
C LYS A 9 -15.42 -4.13 16.57
N LYS A 10 -15.37 -4.72 15.37
CA LYS A 10 -14.29 -5.60 14.91
C LYS A 10 -13.07 -4.84 14.39
N ILE A 11 -13.22 -3.54 14.08
CA ILE A 11 -12.18 -2.71 13.49
C ILE A 11 -11.82 -1.54 14.40
N LYS A 12 -10.61 -1.00 14.24
CA LYS A 12 -10.11 0.18 14.96
C LYS A 12 -9.97 1.37 14.01
N PRO A 13 -10.01 2.62 14.53
CA PRO A 13 -9.62 3.79 13.73
C PRO A 13 -8.23 3.60 13.12
N SER A 14 -8.05 4.02 11.85
CA SER A 14 -6.78 3.86 11.16
C SER A 14 -5.63 4.59 11.87
N PRO A 15 -4.58 3.89 12.33
CA PRO A 15 -3.45 4.51 13.02
C PRO A 15 -2.72 5.54 12.16
N THR A 16 -2.61 5.31 10.85
CA THR A 16 -1.95 6.24 9.91
C THR A 16 -2.74 7.54 9.77
N ILE A 17 -4.07 7.48 9.77
CA ILE A 17 -4.93 8.67 9.75
C ILE A 17 -4.82 9.41 11.08
N ALA A 18 -4.82 8.70 12.20
CA ALA A 18 -4.70 9.30 13.53
C ALA A 18 -3.38 10.08 13.70
N VAL A 19 -2.24 9.49 13.30
CA VAL A 19 -0.93 10.17 13.33
C VAL A 19 -0.93 11.41 12.43
N THR A 20 -1.48 11.29 11.21
CA THR A 20 -1.54 12.42 10.27
C THR A 20 -2.41 13.55 10.82
N GLN A 21 -3.55 13.22 11.43
CA GLN A 21 -4.44 14.20 12.07
C GLN A 21 -3.75 14.88 13.25
N LYS A 22 -3.08 14.12 14.13
CA LYS A 22 -2.35 14.66 15.27
C LYS A 22 -1.23 15.61 14.83
N ALA A 23 -0.48 15.23 13.77
CA ALA A 23 0.56 16.10 13.20
C ALA A 23 -0.02 17.42 12.68
N ARG A 24 -1.19 17.39 12.01
CA ARG A 24 -1.90 18.59 11.54
C ARG A 24 -2.34 19.48 12.69
N GLU A 25 -2.91 18.91 13.75
CA GLU A 25 -3.35 19.64 14.95
C GLU A 25 -2.17 20.33 15.63
N LEU A 26 -1.04 19.64 15.81
CA LEU A 26 0.17 20.21 16.39
C LEU A 26 0.74 21.35 15.54
N LYS A 27 0.72 21.19 14.20
CA LYS A 27 1.13 22.25 13.26
C LYS A 27 0.21 23.46 13.37
N ALA A 28 -1.11 23.27 13.43
CA ALA A 28 -2.08 24.33 13.60
C ALA A 28 -1.91 25.05 14.96
N ALA A 29 -1.41 24.37 15.98
CA ALA A 29 -1.03 24.92 17.28
C ALA A 29 0.36 25.63 17.29
N GLY A 30 1.00 25.80 16.11
CA GLY A 30 2.26 26.52 15.97
C GLY A 30 3.50 25.69 16.29
N LYS A 31 3.40 24.36 16.48
CA LYS A 31 4.56 23.50 16.69
C LYS A 31 5.27 23.17 15.36
N ASP A 32 6.60 23.09 15.40
CA ASP A 32 7.43 22.65 14.26
C ASP A 32 7.36 21.14 14.13
N VAL A 33 6.39 20.65 13.33
CA VAL A 33 6.16 19.21 13.11
C VAL A 33 6.49 18.83 11.67
N ILE A 34 7.30 17.79 11.50
CA ILE A 34 7.56 17.14 10.21
C ILE A 34 6.80 15.82 10.17
N GLY A 35 5.83 15.69 9.23
CA GLY A 35 5.05 14.47 9.03
C GLY A 35 5.71 13.54 8.02
N LEU A 36 6.09 12.35 8.46
CA LEU A 36 6.64 11.27 7.63
C LEU A 36 5.71 10.03 7.62
N GLY A 37 4.46 10.21 8.04
CA GLY A 37 3.47 9.12 8.09
C GLY A 37 2.58 9.02 6.84
N ALA A 38 2.57 10.02 5.95
CA ALA A 38 1.71 10.04 4.79
C ALA A 38 2.17 9.05 3.70
N GLY A 39 1.22 8.30 3.15
CA GLY A 39 1.48 7.34 2.09
C GLY A 39 1.16 7.89 0.70
N GLU A 40 1.67 9.09 0.36
CA GLU A 40 1.44 9.72 -0.95
C GLU A 40 2.70 10.39 -1.48
N PRO A 41 2.93 10.38 -2.83
CA PRO A 41 4.02 11.12 -3.45
C PRO A 41 3.88 12.62 -3.20
N ASP A 42 5.01 13.30 -3.07
CA ASP A 42 5.10 14.76 -2.92
C ASP A 42 5.16 15.52 -4.26
N PHE A 43 5.16 14.79 -5.36
CA PHE A 43 5.09 15.37 -6.69
C PHE A 43 3.65 15.70 -7.07
N ASP A 44 3.48 16.76 -7.85
CA ASP A 44 2.19 17.07 -8.48
C ASP A 44 1.82 16.05 -9.56
N THR A 45 0.51 15.90 -9.83
CA THR A 45 0.03 15.21 -11.02
C THR A 45 0.61 15.88 -12.28
N PRO A 46 1.18 15.12 -13.24
CA PRO A 46 1.74 15.67 -14.48
C PRO A 46 0.76 16.52 -15.27
N ASP A 47 1.27 17.53 -15.99
CA ASP A 47 0.46 18.52 -16.68
C ASP A 47 -0.42 17.91 -17.78
N ASN A 48 0.10 16.96 -18.57
CA ASN A 48 -0.69 16.27 -19.59
C ASN A 48 -1.92 15.58 -18.97
N ILE A 49 -1.78 14.97 -17.82
CA ILE A 49 -2.88 14.30 -17.11
C ILE A 49 -3.90 15.34 -16.60
N LYS A 50 -3.43 16.47 -16.05
CA LYS A 50 -4.30 17.58 -15.63
C LYS A 50 -5.07 18.16 -16.80
N GLN A 51 -4.41 18.35 -17.97
CA GLN A 51 -5.05 18.85 -19.17
C GLN A 51 -6.11 17.91 -19.74
N ALA A 52 -5.91 16.58 -19.65
CA ALA A 52 -6.93 15.61 -20.03
C ALA A 52 -8.20 15.73 -19.17
N ALA A 53 -8.05 15.99 -17.87
CA ALA A 53 -9.19 16.24 -16.98
C ALA A 53 -9.91 17.55 -17.32
N ILE A 54 -9.16 18.63 -17.56
CA ILE A 54 -9.72 19.94 -17.95
C ILE A 54 -10.50 19.80 -19.24
N LYS A 55 -9.94 19.07 -20.22
CA LYS A 55 -10.63 18.78 -21.47
C LYS A 55 -11.93 18.02 -21.24
N ALA A 56 -11.94 16.98 -20.40
CA ALA A 56 -13.14 16.22 -20.07
C ALA A 56 -14.24 17.11 -19.45
N ILE A 57 -13.87 18.05 -18.58
CA ILE A 57 -14.81 19.04 -18.02
C ILE A 57 -15.40 19.91 -19.13
N ASN A 58 -14.55 20.47 -20.01
CA ASN A 58 -14.98 21.36 -21.09
C ASN A 58 -15.85 20.65 -22.15
N ASP A 59 -15.58 19.37 -22.38
CA ASP A 59 -16.36 18.52 -23.29
C ASP A 59 -17.71 18.07 -22.68
N GLY A 60 -17.97 18.35 -21.39
CA GLY A 60 -19.19 17.97 -20.69
C GLY A 60 -19.23 16.49 -20.30
N ASP A 61 -18.08 15.81 -20.18
CA ASP A 61 -17.97 14.43 -19.67
C ASP A 61 -18.13 14.41 -18.15
N THR A 62 -19.34 14.71 -17.68
CA THR A 62 -19.69 14.92 -16.28
C THR A 62 -20.92 14.12 -15.85
N LYS A 63 -21.22 13.03 -16.56
CA LYS A 63 -22.38 12.18 -16.30
C LYS A 63 -21.97 10.80 -15.76
N TYR A 64 -22.95 9.99 -15.38
CA TYR A 64 -22.71 8.60 -15.00
C TYR A 64 -22.01 7.82 -16.12
N THR A 65 -21.08 6.98 -15.74
CA THR A 65 -20.39 6.03 -16.64
C THR A 65 -20.85 4.61 -16.36
N ALA A 66 -20.30 3.65 -17.09
CA ALA A 66 -20.42 2.25 -16.71
C ALA A 66 -19.83 2.04 -15.30
N VAL A 67 -20.46 1.18 -14.51
CA VAL A 67 -20.12 0.92 -13.10
C VAL A 67 -18.66 0.51 -12.95
N ASP A 68 -18.20 -0.40 -13.81
CA ASP A 68 -16.86 -1.00 -13.81
C ASP A 68 -15.82 -0.24 -14.64
N GLY A 69 -16.14 1.00 -15.04
CA GLY A 69 -15.24 1.89 -15.77
C GLY A 69 -15.63 2.14 -17.22
N THR A 70 -15.17 3.29 -17.76
CA THR A 70 -15.41 3.64 -19.17
C THR A 70 -14.71 2.67 -20.11
N PRO A 71 -15.27 2.43 -21.33
CA PRO A 71 -14.62 1.57 -22.32
C PRO A 71 -13.19 2.02 -22.67
N ALA A 72 -12.97 3.34 -22.75
CA ALA A 72 -11.65 3.91 -23.03
C ALA A 72 -10.63 3.56 -21.93
N LEU A 73 -11.00 3.71 -20.65
CA LEU A 73 -10.11 3.39 -19.54
C LEU A 73 -9.84 1.89 -19.45
N LYS A 74 -10.87 1.05 -19.62
CA LYS A 74 -10.69 -0.41 -19.61
C LYS A 74 -9.75 -0.87 -20.72
N LYS A 75 -9.83 -0.26 -21.90
CA LYS A 75 -8.90 -0.52 -23.02
C LYS A 75 -7.48 -0.10 -22.66
N ALA A 76 -7.29 1.10 -22.11
CA ALA A 76 -5.97 1.57 -21.65
C ALA A 76 -5.34 0.66 -20.60
N ILE A 77 -6.15 0.14 -19.67
CA ILE A 77 -5.70 -0.81 -18.65
C ILE A 77 -5.27 -2.15 -19.29
N VAL A 78 -6.02 -2.67 -20.24
CA VAL A 78 -5.66 -3.90 -20.97
C VAL A 78 -4.31 -3.73 -21.68
N GLU A 79 -4.15 -2.60 -22.39
CA GLU A 79 -2.91 -2.28 -23.11
C GLU A 79 -1.71 -2.13 -22.15
N LYS A 80 -1.91 -1.49 -20.98
CA LYS A 80 -0.92 -1.39 -19.91
C LYS A 80 -0.48 -2.75 -19.44
N PHE A 81 -1.40 -3.63 -19.05
CA PHE A 81 -1.06 -4.96 -18.57
C PHE A 81 -0.33 -5.80 -19.62
N LYS A 82 -0.73 -5.68 -20.88
CA LYS A 82 -0.04 -6.37 -21.97
C LYS A 82 1.39 -5.86 -22.16
N LYS A 83 1.55 -4.53 -22.26
CA LYS A 83 2.83 -3.89 -22.57
C LYS A 83 3.85 -4.03 -21.42
N GLU A 84 3.40 -3.84 -20.19
CA GLU A 84 4.29 -3.70 -19.02
C GLU A 84 4.45 -5.01 -18.24
N ASN A 85 3.39 -5.82 -18.18
CA ASN A 85 3.37 -7.03 -17.36
C ASN A 85 3.26 -8.33 -18.18
N ASN A 86 3.21 -8.25 -19.52
CA ASN A 86 3.02 -9.42 -20.41
C ASN A 86 1.78 -10.25 -20.03
N LEU A 87 0.68 -9.57 -19.66
CA LEU A 87 -0.59 -10.18 -19.28
C LEU A 87 -1.66 -9.87 -20.33
N ASP A 88 -2.27 -10.92 -20.86
CA ASP A 88 -3.38 -10.80 -21.80
C ASP A 88 -4.71 -10.90 -21.05
N TYR A 89 -5.38 -9.74 -20.90
CA TYR A 89 -6.73 -9.61 -20.39
C TYR A 89 -7.68 -9.09 -21.47
N THR A 90 -8.97 -9.34 -21.28
CA THR A 90 -10.05 -8.73 -22.07
C THR A 90 -10.75 -7.65 -21.22
N THR A 91 -11.45 -6.71 -21.86
CA THR A 91 -12.10 -5.60 -21.13
C THR A 91 -13.17 -6.04 -20.15
N ASP A 92 -13.77 -7.24 -20.33
CA ASP A 92 -14.72 -7.85 -19.38
C ASP A 92 -14.04 -8.51 -18.16
N GLN A 93 -12.71 -8.56 -18.14
CA GLN A 93 -11.90 -8.95 -16.99
C GLN A 93 -11.37 -7.73 -16.21
N ILE A 94 -11.76 -6.50 -16.58
CA ILE A 94 -11.30 -5.27 -15.93
C ILE A 94 -12.43 -4.65 -15.10
N THR A 95 -12.09 -4.19 -13.91
CA THR A 95 -12.96 -3.34 -13.07
C THR A 95 -12.18 -2.12 -12.58
N VAL A 96 -12.84 -0.97 -12.55
CA VAL A 96 -12.30 0.31 -12.08
C VAL A 96 -13.10 0.75 -10.86
N GLY A 97 -12.42 1.15 -9.80
CA GLY A 97 -13.04 1.63 -8.57
C GLY A 97 -12.52 3.00 -8.12
N ALA A 98 -13.12 3.56 -7.11
CA ALA A 98 -12.74 4.84 -6.50
C ALA A 98 -11.44 4.72 -5.67
N GLY A 99 -10.33 4.36 -6.33
CA GLY A 99 -9.02 4.04 -5.79
C GLY A 99 -8.85 2.54 -5.48
N GLY A 100 -7.59 2.09 -5.37
CA GLY A 100 -7.26 0.69 -5.11
C GLY A 100 -7.91 0.14 -3.83
N LYS A 101 -8.00 0.97 -2.77
CA LYS A 101 -8.71 0.61 -1.53
C LYS A 101 -10.15 0.16 -1.79
N HIS A 102 -10.89 0.88 -2.64
CA HIS A 102 -12.28 0.55 -2.96
C HIS A 102 -12.37 -0.75 -3.78
N VAL A 103 -11.42 -0.98 -4.69
CA VAL A 103 -11.36 -2.23 -5.46
C VAL A 103 -11.14 -3.43 -4.53
N ILE A 104 -10.18 -3.35 -3.60
CA ILE A 104 -9.89 -4.41 -2.64
C ILE A 104 -11.08 -4.63 -1.69
N TYR A 105 -11.65 -3.55 -1.15
CA TYR A 105 -12.84 -3.63 -0.30
C TYR A 105 -13.99 -4.36 -1.01
N ASN A 106 -14.29 -3.97 -2.24
CA ASN A 106 -15.35 -4.60 -3.02
C ASN A 106 -15.04 -6.08 -3.34
N ALA A 107 -13.77 -6.43 -3.57
CA ALA A 107 -13.37 -7.81 -3.78
C ALA A 107 -13.64 -8.67 -2.53
N MET A 108 -13.26 -8.18 -1.35
CA MET A 108 -13.53 -8.88 -0.08
C MET A 108 -15.03 -9.00 0.18
N MET A 109 -15.78 -7.90 0.05
CA MET A 109 -17.25 -7.89 0.22
C MET A 109 -17.99 -8.81 -0.76
N ALA A 110 -17.47 -8.96 -1.98
CA ALA A 110 -18.08 -9.78 -3.02
C ALA A 110 -17.81 -11.29 -2.85
N THR A 111 -16.75 -11.66 -2.12
CA THR A 111 -16.24 -13.02 -2.14
C THR A 111 -16.16 -13.71 -0.78
N LEU A 112 -16.14 -12.98 0.33
CA LEU A 112 -15.99 -13.55 1.66
C LEU A 112 -17.36 -13.86 2.29
N ASN A 113 -17.44 -15.01 2.92
CA ASN A 113 -18.50 -15.38 3.85
C ASN A 113 -17.95 -15.47 5.28
N GLU A 114 -18.85 -15.59 6.26
CA GLU A 114 -18.44 -15.81 7.63
C GLU A 114 -17.61 -17.09 7.77
N GLY A 115 -16.42 -16.96 8.39
CA GLY A 115 -15.48 -18.05 8.60
C GLY A 115 -14.51 -18.33 7.45
N ASP A 116 -14.64 -17.67 6.30
CA ASP A 116 -13.61 -17.69 5.25
C ASP A 116 -12.33 -17.02 5.76
N GLU A 117 -11.18 -17.64 5.50
CA GLU A 117 -9.88 -17.14 5.95
C GLU A 117 -9.15 -16.44 4.81
N VAL A 118 -8.45 -15.33 5.17
CA VAL A 118 -7.57 -14.58 4.28
C VAL A 118 -6.20 -14.51 4.90
N ILE A 119 -5.18 -15.07 4.24
CA ILE A 119 -3.79 -14.96 4.67
C ILE A 119 -3.30 -13.55 4.36
N VAL A 120 -2.83 -12.86 5.42
CA VAL A 120 -2.29 -11.51 5.35
C VAL A 120 -0.87 -11.52 5.89
N PRO A 121 0.15 -11.52 5.02
CA PRO A 121 1.55 -11.44 5.44
C PRO A 121 1.82 -10.12 6.16
N ALA A 122 2.39 -10.20 7.35
CA ALA A 122 2.81 -9.03 8.14
C ALA A 122 4.34 -8.84 8.02
N PRO A 123 4.84 -7.60 7.90
CA PRO A 123 4.10 -6.34 7.99
C PRO A 123 3.21 -6.11 6.75
N TYR A 124 1.99 -5.62 6.98
CA TYR A 124 0.95 -5.43 5.97
C TYR A 124 0.46 -3.98 5.93
N TRP A 125 -0.13 -3.57 4.81
CA TRP A 125 -0.89 -2.32 4.79
C TRP A 125 -2.09 -2.38 5.75
N VAL A 126 -2.16 -1.42 6.64
CA VAL A 126 -3.10 -1.36 7.79
C VAL A 126 -4.57 -1.67 7.45
N SER A 127 -4.99 -1.49 6.20
CA SER A 127 -6.38 -1.68 5.81
C SER A 127 -6.75 -3.11 5.42
N TYR A 128 -5.79 -4.00 5.16
CA TYR A 128 -6.13 -5.36 4.72
C TYR A 128 -6.92 -6.15 5.77
N PRO A 129 -6.47 -6.27 7.04
CA PRO A 129 -7.23 -7.00 8.03
C PRO A 129 -8.63 -6.43 8.28
N ASP A 130 -8.75 -5.09 8.32
CA ASP A 130 -10.02 -4.43 8.57
C ASP A 130 -11.04 -4.66 7.44
N MET A 131 -10.59 -4.69 6.18
CA MET A 131 -11.46 -5.00 5.04
C MET A 131 -11.96 -6.46 5.11
N VAL A 132 -11.11 -7.39 5.51
CA VAL A 132 -11.48 -8.80 5.70
C VAL A 132 -12.51 -8.93 6.82
N LEU A 133 -12.28 -8.27 7.97
CA LEU A 133 -13.22 -8.28 9.11
C LEU A 133 -14.57 -7.66 8.77
N LEU A 134 -14.58 -6.54 8.03
CA LEU A 134 -15.83 -5.90 7.60
C LEU A 134 -16.61 -6.75 6.61
N ALA A 135 -15.93 -7.54 5.78
CA ALA A 135 -16.55 -8.48 4.86
C ALA A 135 -17.01 -9.79 5.53
N GLY A 136 -16.82 -9.93 6.85
CA GLY A 136 -17.20 -11.12 7.62
C GLY A 136 -16.17 -12.24 7.63
N GLY A 137 -15.04 -12.06 6.93
CA GLY A 137 -13.94 -13.02 6.92
C GLY A 137 -13.06 -12.94 8.17
N LYS A 138 -12.09 -13.84 8.25
CA LYS A 138 -11.07 -13.94 9.31
C LYS A 138 -9.69 -13.67 8.72
N PRO A 139 -8.99 -12.58 9.08
CA PRO A 139 -7.60 -12.40 8.70
C PRO A 139 -6.72 -13.39 9.46
N VAL A 140 -5.89 -14.13 8.74
CA VAL A 140 -4.87 -15.03 9.26
C VAL A 140 -3.53 -14.35 9.06
N ILE A 141 -2.99 -13.81 10.13
CA ILE A 141 -1.75 -13.03 10.08
C ILE A 141 -0.56 -13.99 10.01
N MET A 142 0.26 -13.82 8.98
CA MET A 142 1.51 -14.56 8.78
C MET A 142 2.68 -13.60 8.97
N GLU A 143 3.36 -13.66 10.11
CA GLU A 143 4.52 -12.81 10.37
C GLU A 143 5.70 -13.18 9.44
N CYS A 144 6.30 -12.18 8.80
CA CYS A 144 7.46 -12.29 7.94
C CYS A 144 8.64 -11.59 8.62
N ASP A 145 9.68 -12.37 8.93
CA ASP A 145 10.83 -11.93 9.72
C ASP A 145 11.70 -10.90 8.93
N GLU A 146 12.25 -9.94 9.65
CA GLU A 146 13.23 -8.98 9.13
C GLU A 146 14.47 -9.65 8.53
N LYS A 147 14.90 -10.79 9.10
CA LYS A 147 16.04 -11.58 8.60
C LYS A 147 15.79 -12.17 7.21
N GLN A 148 14.53 -12.27 6.81
CA GLN A 148 14.10 -12.70 5.48
C GLN A 148 13.68 -11.51 4.60
N GLY A 149 14.02 -10.28 5.01
CA GLY A 149 13.65 -9.06 4.31
C GLY A 149 12.14 -8.78 4.32
N PHE A 150 11.43 -9.22 5.37
CA PHE A 150 9.97 -9.10 5.51
C PHE A 150 9.18 -9.79 4.39
N LYS A 151 9.74 -10.84 3.81
CA LYS A 151 9.12 -11.62 2.73
C LYS A 151 8.59 -12.95 3.24
N ILE A 152 7.54 -13.45 2.57
CA ILE A 152 7.00 -14.78 2.83
C ILE A 152 8.09 -15.83 2.67
N ASN A 153 8.25 -16.69 3.68
CA ASN A 153 8.95 -17.96 3.52
C ASN A 153 7.97 -18.98 2.92
N PRO A 154 8.22 -19.53 1.73
CA PRO A 154 7.31 -20.48 1.10
C PRO A 154 7.04 -21.74 1.95
N ILE A 155 8.03 -22.22 2.70
CA ILE A 155 7.91 -23.41 3.58
C ILE A 155 6.91 -23.13 4.71
N ASP A 156 6.92 -21.89 5.23
CA ASP A 156 6.00 -21.51 6.30
C ASP A 156 4.60 -21.22 5.77
N LEU A 157 4.47 -20.69 4.54
CA LEU A 157 3.17 -20.41 3.92
C LEU A 157 2.24 -21.64 3.94
N GLU A 158 2.77 -22.82 3.63
CA GLU A 158 1.98 -24.06 3.58
C GLU A 158 1.29 -24.38 4.93
N LYS A 159 1.88 -23.96 6.06
CA LYS A 159 1.33 -24.16 7.41
C LYS A 159 0.12 -23.27 7.71
N PHE A 160 -0.01 -22.15 7.01
CA PHE A 160 -1.12 -21.19 7.17
C PHE A 160 -2.32 -21.50 6.28
N ILE A 161 -2.15 -22.37 5.28
CA ILE A 161 -3.24 -22.73 4.36
C ILE A 161 -4.12 -23.81 4.99
N THR A 162 -5.42 -23.51 5.10
CA THR A 162 -6.45 -24.44 5.59
C THR A 162 -7.53 -24.63 4.54
N PRO A 163 -8.45 -25.60 4.69
CA PRO A 163 -9.61 -25.72 3.81
C PRO A 163 -10.54 -24.49 3.80
N LYS A 164 -10.41 -23.58 4.77
CA LYS A 164 -11.16 -22.32 4.86
C LYS A 164 -10.43 -21.15 4.22
N THR A 165 -9.16 -21.31 3.87
CA THR A 165 -8.37 -20.24 3.23
C THR A 165 -8.95 -19.93 1.86
N LYS A 166 -9.44 -18.72 1.68
CA LYS A 166 -10.03 -18.28 0.42
C LYS A 166 -9.12 -17.36 -0.38
N TRP A 167 -8.37 -16.51 0.33
CA TRP A 167 -7.44 -15.56 -0.29
C TRP A 167 -6.10 -15.54 0.42
N ILE A 168 -5.07 -15.23 -0.36
CA ILE A 168 -3.81 -14.68 0.14
C ILE A 168 -3.60 -13.30 -0.50
N ILE A 169 -3.12 -12.33 0.28
CA ILE A 169 -2.79 -10.99 -0.20
C ILE A 169 -1.27 -10.89 -0.37
N LEU A 170 -0.81 -10.54 -1.57
CA LEU A 170 0.58 -10.22 -1.87
C LEU A 170 0.67 -8.74 -2.23
N ASN A 171 1.61 -8.02 -1.62
CA ASN A 171 1.87 -6.62 -1.93
C ASN A 171 3.37 -6.42 -2.22
N SER A 172 3.69 -6.13 -3.46
CA SER A 172 5.07 -5.94 -3.92
C SER A 172 5.12 -4.86 -5.00
N PRO A 173 6.00 -3.84 -4.85
CA PRO A 173 6.71 -3.42 -3.63
C PRO A 173 5.78 -3.16 -2.46
N SER A 174 6.22 -3.48 -1.24
CA SER A 174 5.36 -3.52 -0.06
C SER A 174 5.20 -2.16 0.63
N ASN A 175 4.02 -1.92 1.16
CA ASN A 175 3.77 -0.97 2.22
C ASN A 175 3.49 -1.76 3.51
N PRO A 176 4.35 -1.69 4.57
CA PRO A 176 5.20 -0.56 4.92
C PRO A 176 6.70 -0.69 4.60
N THR A 177 7.18 -1.83 4.13
CA THR A 177 8.61 -2.18 4.19
C THR A 177 9.43 -1.72 2.98
N GLY A 178 8.78 -1.49 1.84
CA GLY A 178 9.46 -1.29 0.56
C GLY A 178 10.09 -2.57 0.00
N ALA A 179 9.91 -3.72 0.65
CA ALA A 179 10.43 -5.00 0.18
C ALA A 179 9.78 -5.41 -1.14
N CYS A 180 10.58 -5.97 -2.04
CA CYS A 180 10.14 -6.48 -3.34
C CYS A 180 10.36 -7.98 -3.42
N TYR A 181 9.39 -8.70 -3.97
CA TYR A 181 9.55 -10.11 -4.31
C TYR A 181 10.19 -10.22 -5.68
N SER A 182 11.33 -10.90 -5.75
CA SER A 182 11.96 -11.28 -7.03
C SER A 182 11.11 -12.31 -7.80
N GLU A 183 11.38 -12.47 -9.09
CA GLU A 183 10.75 -13.54 -9.87
C GLU A 183 10.94 -14.92 -9.22
N GLN A 184 12.11 -15.17 -8.62
CA GLN A 184 12.41 -16.43 -7.92
C GLN A 184 11.54 -16.57 -6.65
N ASP A 185 11.38 -15.52 -5.85
CA ASP A 185 10.50 -15.51 -4.67
C ASP A 185 9.05 -15.81 -5.07
N ILE A 186 8.56 -15.14 -6.12
CA ILE A 186 7.19 -15.33 -6.64
C ILE A 186 6.99 -16.75 -7.15
N LYS A 187 7.94 -17.32 -7.88
CA LYS A 187 7.87 -18.73 -8.35
C LYS A 187 7.85 -19.73 -7.18
N ALA A 188 8.62 -19.46 -6.12
CA ALA A 188 8.62 -20.31 -4.94
C ALA A 188 7.28 -20.27 -4.18
N ILE A 189 6.67 -19.09 -4.05
CA ILE A 189 5.32 -18.92 -3.49
C ILE A 189 4.28 -19.62 -4.39
N ALA A 190 4.38 -19.44 -5.70
CA ALA A 190 3.49 -20.04 -6.68
C ALA A 190 3.48 -21.57 -6.59
N ALA A 191 4.64 -22.19 -6.44
CA ALA A 191 4.78 -23.65 -6.32
C ALA A 191 4.03 -24.23 -5.09
N ILE A 192 3.88 -23.44 -4.02
CA ILE A 192 3.01 -23.82 -2.88
C ILE A 192 1.55 -23.65 -3.25
N LEU A 193 1.17 -22.49 -3.82
CA LEU A 193 -0.22 -22.18 -4.15
C LEU A 193 -0.79 -23.10 -5.24
N GLU A 194 0.02 -23.64 -6.13
CA GLU A 194 -0.36 -24.64 -7.14
C GLU A 194 -0.92 -25.92 -6.52
N LYS A 195 -0.48 -26.27 -5.32
CA LYS A 195 -1.00 -27.45 -4.57
C LYS A 195 -2.39 -27.18 -3.93
N HIS A 196 -2.80 -25.92 -3.84
CA HIS A 196 -3.99 -25.46 -3.13
C HIS A 196 -4.97 -24.71 -4.07
N ASN A 197 -5.64 -25.44 -4.94
CA ASN A 197 -6.47 -24.89 -6.02
C ASN A 197 -7.68 -24.04 -5.55
N HIS A 198 -8.06 -24.14 -4.26
CA HIS A 198 -9.15 -23.38 -3.67
C HIS A 198 -8.73 -21.96 -3.22
N VAL A 199 -7.42 -21.67 -3.16
CA VAL A 199 -6.89 -20.38 -2.70
C VAL A 199 -6.79 -19.41 -3.87
N TYR A 200 -7.45 -18.26 -3.77
CA TYR A 200 -7.31 -17.12 -4.68
C TYR A 200 -6.21 -16.19 -4.22
N ILE A 201 -5.69 -15.39 -5.12
CA ILE A 201 -4.55 -14.50 -4.87
C ILE A 201 -4.95 -13.07 -5.21
N LEU A 202 -4.87 -12.16 -4.25
CA LEU A 202 -4.91 -10.73 -4.50
C LEU A 202 -3.47 -10.24 -4.62
N SER A 203 -3.05 -9.84 -5.83
CA SER A 203 -1.76 -9.20 -6.08
C SER A 203 -1.95 -7.69 -6.08
N ASP A 204 -1.48 -7.01 -5.05
CA ASP A 204 -1.50 -5.54 -4.94
C ASP A 204 -0.19 -4.98 -5.48
N ASP A 205 -0.21 -4.63 -6.76
CA ASP A 205 0.96 -4.21 -7.54
C ASP A 205 1.05 -2.68 -7.67
N ILE A 206 0.39 -1.93 -6.76
CA ILE A 206 0.23 -0.46 -6.84
C ILE A 206 1.56 0.32 -6.90
N TYR A 207 2.67 -0.28 -6.45
CA TYR A 207 4.00 0.32 -6.43
C TYR A 207 4.93 -0.23 -7.52
N GLU A 208 4.47 -1.02 -8.49
CA GLU A 208 5.31 -1.69 -9.50
C GLU A 208 6.32 -0.78 -10.22
N HIS A 209 5.98 0.49 -10.41
CA HIS A 209 6.82 1.49 -11.07
C HIS A 209 7.79 2.20 -10.13
N VAL A 210 7.70 1.98 -8.82
CA VAL A 210 8.58 2.58 -7.83
C VAL A 210 9.54 1.51 -7.34
N THR A 211 10.51 1.20 -8.18
CA THR A 211 11.58 0.21 -7.92
C THR A 211 12.94 0.83 -8.17
N TYR A 212 13.99 0.30 -7.56
CA TYR A 212 15.32 0.87 -7.49
C TYR A 212 16.38 -0.07 -8.03
N GLU A 213 17.56 0.48 -8.39
CA GLU A 213 18.77 -0.28 -8.77
C GLU A 213 18.55 -1.30 -9.88
N GLY A 214 17.60 -1.02 -10.79
CA GLY A 214 17.29 -1.92 -11.89
C GLY A 214 16.51 -3.17 -11.49
N PHE A 215 15.90 -3.20 -10.31
CA PHE A 215 14.99 -4.27 -9.90
C PHE A 215 13.91 -4.47 -10.97
N LYS A 216 13.77 -5.72 -11.41
CA LYS A 216 12.74 -6.10 -12.40
C LYS A 216 11.52 -6.60 -11.68
N PHE A 217 10.46 -5.80 -11.72
CA PHE A 217 9.17 -6.19 -11.17
C PHE A 217 8.61 -7.43 -11.87
N PHE A 218 8.07 -8.34 -11.09
CA PHE A 218 7.41 -9.54 -11.56
C PHE A 218 6.14 -9.80 -10.74
N THR A 219 4.98 -9.87 -11.39
CA THR A 219 3.72 -10.17 -10.72
C THR A 219 3.38 -11.66 -10.78
N ILE A 220 2.75 -12.19 -9.73
CA ILE A 220 2.33 -13.59 -9.68
C ILE A 220 1.30 -13.94 -10.78
N ALA A 221 0.61 -12.93 -11.33
CA ALA A 221 -0.30 -13.10 -12.46
C ALA A 221 0.38 -13.62 -13.73
N GLN A 222 1.72 -13.47 -13.85
CA GLN A 222 2.51 -14.00 -14.96
C GLN A 222 2.72 -15.53 -14.87
N ILE A 223 2.36 -16.16 -13.76
CA ILE A 223 2.39 -17.61 -13.60
C ILE A 223 1.13 -18.21 -14.22
N ASN A 224 1.28 -18.84 -15.39
CA ASN A 224 0.15 -19.33 -16.20
C ASN A 224 -0.81 -20.27 -15.45
N SER A 225 -0.29 -21.13 -14.58
CA SER A 225 -1.08 -22.06 -13.76
C SER A 225 -1.97 -21.40 -12.73
N LEU A 226 -1.67 -20.14 -12.35
CA LEU A 226 -2.40 -19.38 -11.34
C LEU A 226 -3.30 -18.29 -11.91
N LYS A 227 -3.15 -17.92 -13.19
CA LYS A 227 -3.82 -16.75 -13.79
C LYS A 227 -5.33 -16.69 -13.58
N ASP A 228 -6.00 -17.83 -13.57
CA ASP A 228 -7.46 -17.92 -13.38
C ASP A 228 -7.90 -17.78 -11.91
N ARG A 229 -6.95 -17.58 -11.00
CA ARG A 229 -7.17 -17.39 -9.55
C ARG A 229 -6.50 -16.12 -9.01
N VAL A 230 -5.91 -15.30 -9.88
CA VAL A 230 -5.27 -14.03 -9.48
C VAL A 230 -6.19 -12.87 -9.80
N LEU A 231 -6.41 -12.01 -8.81
CA LEU A 231 -6.95 -10.66 -8.99
C LEU A 231 -5.78 -9.68 -8.86
N THR A 232 -5.33 -9.14 -9.98
CA THR A 232 -4.22 -8.18 -10.03
C THR A 232 -4.77 -6.79 -9.83
N MET A 233 -4.51 -6.17 -8.68
CA MET A 233 -4.91 -4.80 -8.36
C MET A 233 -3.78 -3.83 -8.64
N ASN A 234 -4.12 -2.71 -9.23
CA ASN A 234 -3.21 -1.60 -9.50
C ASN A 234 -3.97 -0.27 -9.52
N GLY A 235 -3.33 0.83 -9.89
CA GLY A 235 -3.98 2.13 -9.98
C GLY A 235 -3.02 3.25 -10.34
N VAL A 236 -3.58 4.45 -10.46
CA VAL A 236 -2.80 5.63 -10.86
C VAL A 236 -2.31 6.48 -9.67
N SER A 237 -2.64 6.07 -8.44
CA SER A 237 -2.38 6.86 -7.24
C SER A 237 -0.90 7.16 -6.99
N LYS A 238 0.00 6.20 -7.27
CA LYS A 238 1.41 6.28 -6.82
C LYS A 238 2.35 6.76 -7.92
N ALA A 239 2.53 5.97 -8.96
CA ALA A 239 3.44 6.33 -10.06
C ALA A 239 3.07 7.67 -10.73
N TYR A 240 1.78 7.97 -10.81
CA TYR A 240 1.26 9.15 -11.50
C TYR A 240 0.92 10.31 -10.55
N SER A 241 1.20 10.20 -9.24
CA SER A 241 0.85 11.22 -8.23
C SER A 241 -0.61 11.66 -8.29
N MET A 242 -1.50 10.67 -8.30
CA MET A 242 -2.95 10.87 -8.47
C MET A 242 -3.75 10.36 -7.26
N THR A 243 -3.22 10.50 -6.05
CA THR A 243 -3.90 9.99 -4.84
C THR A 243 -5.29 10.59 -4.64
N GLY A 244 -5.44 11.90 -4.89
CA GLY A 244 -6.69 12.66 -4.78
C GLY A 244 -7.71 12.39 -5.89
N TRP A 245 -7.29 11.83 -7.04
CA TRP A 245 -8.16 11.53 -8.19
C TRP A 245 -9.03 10.29 -7.99
N ARG A 246 -8.65 9.42 -7.07
CA ARG A 246 -9.41 8.25 -6.66
C ARG A 246 -9.70 7.28 -7.81
N ILE A 247 -8.67 6.83 -8.53
CA ILE A 247 -8.76 5.76 -9.53
C ILE A 247 -7.82 4.62 -9.17
N GLY A 248 -8.41 3.43 -9.01
CA GLY A 248 -7.74 2.15 -8.94
C GLY A 248 -8.48 1.15 -9.82
N TYR A 249 -7.82 0.08 -10.18
CA TYR A 249 -8.40 -0.93 -11.05
C TYR A 249 -7.88 -2.33 -10.71
N ALA A 250 -8.60 -3.34 -11.14
CA ALA A 250 -8.12 -4.71 -11.09
C ALA A 250 -8.45 -5.46 -12.38
N ALA A 251 -7.63 -6.47 -12.64
CA ALA A 251 -7.82 -7.44 -13.69
C ALA A 251 -7.83 -8.85 -13.11
N GLY A 252 -8.71 -9.73 -13.59
CA GLY A 252 -8.78 -11.11 -13.07
C GLY A 252 -9.96 -11.91 -13.61
N PRO A 253 -10.37 -12.96 -12.89
CA PRO A 253 -11.48 -13.82 -13.29
C PRO A 253 -12.77 -13.03 -13.49
N LYS A 254 -13.45 -13.27 -14.62
CA LYS A 254 -14.66 -12.53 -15.01
C LYS A 254 -15.77 -12.55 -13.94
N ASP A 255 -15.93 -13.65 -13.26
CA ASP A 255 -16.97 -13.78 -12.24
C ASP A 255 -16.68 -12.92 -11.01
N ILE A 256 -15.40 -12.82 -10.60
CA ILE A 256 -14.98 -11.93 -9.52
C ILE A 256 -15.17 -10.47 -9.95
N VAL A 257 -14.74 -10.11 -11.17
CA VAL A 257 -14.91 -8.75 -11.72
C VAL A 257 -16.38 -8.34 -11.76
N LYS A 258 -17.27 -9.21 -12.22
CA LYS A 258 -18.73 -8.98 -12.22
C LYS A 258 -19.29 -8.83 -10.79
N ALA A 259 -18.82 -9.64 -9.85
CA ALA A 259 -19.25 -9.55 -8.46
C ALA A 259 -18.80 -8.24 -7.80
N ILE A 260 -17.56 -7.78 -8.06
CA ILE A 260 -17.05 -6.47 -7.63
C ILE A 260 -17.94 -5.35 -8.20
N ALA A 261 -18.24 -5.38 -9.50
CA ALA A 261 -19.11 -4.40 -10.14
C ALA A 261 -20.52 -4.38 -9.53
N LYS A 262 -21.05 -5.54 -9.15
CA LYS A 262 -22.35 -5.63 -8.47
C LYS A 262 -22.33 -4.94 -7.11
N ILE A 263 -21.29 -5.11 -6.28
CA ILE A 263 -21.12 -4.39 -5.02
C ILE A 263 -20.99 -2.89 -5.27
N GLN A 264 -20.16 -2.50 -6.26
CA GLN A 264 -19.94 -1.09 -6.60
C GLN A 264 -21.23 -0.38 -7.03
N SER A 265 -22.10 -1.06 -7.78
CA SER A 265 -23.40 -0.51 -8.21
C SER A 265 -24.32 -0.13 -7.05
N GLN A 266 -24.13 -0.71 -5.86
CA GLN A 266 -24.91 -0.44 -4.66
C GLN A 266 -24.21 0.47 -3.66
N SER A 267 -23.01 0.98 -4.00
CA SER A 267 -22.25 1.88 -3.14
C SER A 267 -21.96 3.21 -3.85
N THR A 268 -20.92 3.29 -4.64
CA THR A 268 -20.48 4.53 -5.30
C THR A 268 -21.01 4.71 -6.72
N THR A 269 -21.72 3.74 -7.27
CA THR A 269 -22.19 3.63 -8.65
C THR A 269 -21.03 3.46 -9.63
N ASN A 270 -20.23 4.51 -9.85
CA ASN A 270 -19.05 4.50 -10.73
C ASN A 270 -17.99 5.49 -10.22
N PRO A 271 -16.72 5.34 -10.61
CA PRO A 271 -15.70 6.37 -10.37
C PRO A 271 -16.01 7.66 -11.16
N SER A 272 -15.45 8.78 -10.73
CA SER A 272 -15.57 10.07 -11.41
C SER A 272 -15.18 9.95 -12.89
N SER A 273 -16.06 10.41 -13.80
CA SER A 273 -15.80 10.41 -15.25
C SER A 273 -14.56 11.23 -15.60
N ILE A 274 -14.41 12.40 -15.00
CA ILE A 274 -13.26 13.29 -15.17
C ILE A 274 -11.96 12.60 -14.76
N SER A 275 -11.97 11.93 -13.59
CA SER A 275 -10.80 11.18 -13.11
C SER A 275 -10.48 9.97 -14.00
N GLN A 276 -11.49 9.34 -14.59
CA GLN A 276 -11.30 8.25 -15.56
C GLN A 276 -10.66 8.76 -16.85
N ALA A 277 -11.08 9.91 -17.37
CA ALA A 277 -10.45 10.54 -18.53
C ALA A 277 -8.98 10.88 -18.26
N ALA A 278 -8.67 11.45 -17.09
CA ALA A 278 -7.30 11.69 -16.65
C ALA A 278 -6.48 10.40 -16.55
N ALA A 279 -7.09 9.32 -16.06
CA ALA A 279 -6.42 8.02 -15.93
C ALA A 279 -6.13 7.37 -17.31
N VAL A 280 -6.94 7.60 -18.33
CA VAL A 280 -6.63 7.19 -19.71
C VAL A 280 -5.33 7.84 -20.16
N GLU A 281 -5.20 9.16 -19.96
CA GLU A 281 -3.96 9.88 -20.33
C GLU A 281 -2.76 9.39 -19.49
N ALA A 282 -2.95 9.14 -18.19
CA ALA A 282 -1.89 8.61 -17.33
C ALA A 282 -1.33 7.29 -17.87
N LEU A 283 -2.19 6.39 -18.35
CA LEU A 283 -1.78 5.05 -18.81
C LEU A 283 -1.31 5.03 -20.27
N SER A 284 -1.80 5.96 -21.10
CA SER A 284 -1.56 5.96 -22.57
C SER A 284 -0.63 7.07 -23.04
N GLY A 285 -0.47 8.14 -22.26
CA GLY A 285 0.36 9.29 -22.57
C GLY A 285 1.84 9.08 -22.28
N THR A 286 2.61 10.18 -22.24
CA THR A 286 4.03 10.11 -21.86
C THR A 286 4.21 9.70 -20.41
N GLN A 287 5.20 8.86 -20.15
CA GLN A 287 5.53 8.31 -18.82
C GLN A 287 7.00 8.55 -18.44
N GLU A 288 7.70 9.45 -19.11
CA GLU A 288 9.12 9.73 -18.86
C GLU A 288 9.39 10.18 -17.43
N PHE A 289 8.45 10.92 -16.83
CA PHE A 289 8.51 11.37 -15.43
C PHE A 289 8.56 10.22 -14.40
N ILE A 290 8.09 9.01 -14.75
CA ILE A 290 8.08 7.88 -13.80
C ILE A 290 9.51 7.50 -13.41
N LYS A 291 10.40 7.38 -14.40
CA LYS A 291 11.82 7.04 -14.16
C LYS A 291 12.53 8.14 -13.36
N GLU A 292 12.26 9.39 -13.70
CA GLU A 292 12.85 10.56 -13.02
C GLU A 292 12.45 10.59 -11.54
N ARG A 293 11.16 10.34 -11.25
CA ARG A 293 10.63 10.28 -9.89
C ARG A 293 11.16 9.06 -9.12
N ALA A 294 11.27 7.91 -9.75
CA ALA A 294 11.87 6.73 -9.13
C ALA A 294 13.33 6.99 -8.73
N ASN A 295 14.13 7.64 -9.59
CA ASN A 295 15.49 8.05 -9.27
C ASN A 295 15.54 9.01 -8.05
N SER A 296 14.64 10.01 -8.02
CA SER A 296 14.54 10.92 -6.88
C SER A 296 14.17 10.18 -5.58
N PHE A 297 13.27 9.22 -5.64
CA PHE A 297 12.95 8.38 -4.47
C PHE A 297 14.14 7.49 -4.06
N GLN A 298 14.90 6.95 -5.00
CA GLN A 298 16.10 6.19 -4.69
C GLN A 298 17.14 7.03 -3.94
N GLU A 299 17.44 8.26 -4.39
CA GLU A 299 18.34 9.16 -3.69
C GLU A 299 17.88 9.45 -2.25
N ARG A 300 16.59 9.65 -2.06
CA ARG A 300 16.01 9.90 -0.73
C ARG A 300 16.09 8.65 0.15
N ARG A 301 15.82 7.46 -0.41
CA ARG A 301 15.98 6.19 0.28
C ARG A 301 17.39 6.01 0.78
N ASP A 302 18.39 6.18 -0.10
CA ASP A 302 19.80 5.99 0.22
C ASP A 302 20.24 6.89 1.35
N PHE A 303 19.84 8.17 1.29
CA PHE A 303 20.09 9.11 2.38
C PHE A 303 19.46 8.64 3.70
N VAL A 304 18.17 8.31 3.68
CA VAL A 304 17.40 7.95 4.89
C VAL A 304 17.94 6.67 5.53
N VAL A 305 18.19 5.61 4.73
CA VAL A 305 18.73 4.33 5.22
C VAL A 305 20.11 4.52 5.85
N ASN A 306 21.02 5.18 5.15
CA ASN A 306 22.38 5.42 5.67
C ASN A 306 22.35 6.24 6.98
N ALA A 307 21.52 7.28 7.03
CA ALA A 307 21.45 8.14 8.18
C ALA A 307 20.75 7.49 9.39
N LEU A 308 19.75 6.64 9.18
CA LEU A 308 19.11 5.87 10.25
C LEU A 308 20.06 4.82 10.83
N ASN A 309 20.81 4.10 9.99
CA ASN A 309 21.78 3.10 10.42
C ASN A 309 23.00 3.69 11.16
N ALA A 310 23.18 5.01 11.12
CA ALA A 310 24.18 5.70 11.93
C ALA A 310 23.66 6.07 13.35
N ILE A 311 22.41 5.72 13.68
CA ILE A 311 21.80 5.97 15.00
C ILE A 311 21.83 4.71 15.83
N ASP A 312 22.51 4.73 16.98
CA ASP A 312 22.59 3.60 17.90
C ASP A 312 21.17 3.13 18.32
N GLY A 313 20.93 1.86 18.19
CA GLY A 313 19.65 1.22 18.54
C GLY A 313 18.59 1.26 17.44
N ILE A 314 18.90 1.81 16.26
CA ILE A 314 18.06 1.72 15.06
C ILE A 314 18.76 0.87 14.00
N GLU A 315 18.02 -0.05 13.39
CA GLU A 315 18.47 -0.86 12.25
C GLU A 315 17.45 -0.72 11.11
N CYS A 316 17.92 -0.42 9.92
CA CYS A 316 17.07 -0.20 8.75
C CYS A 316 17.57 -1.00 7.56
N LEU A 317 16.75 -1.93 7.06
CA LEU A 317 17.02 -2.62 5.81
C LEU A 317 16.89 -1.66 4.63
N ASN A 318 17.66 -1.93 3.56
CA ASN A 318 17.59 -1.16 2.33
C ASN A 318 16.47 -1.72 1.45
N PRO A 319 15.35 -0.97 1.23
CA PRO A 319 14.24 -1.49 0.42
C PRO A 319 14.52 -1.36 -1.08
N ASP A 320 13.96 -2.31 -1.85
CA ASP A 320 14.09 -2.34 -3.31
C ASP A 320 13.00 -1.51 -4.02
N GLY A 321 11.99 -1.00 -3.31
CA GLY A 321 10.90 -0.25 -3.93
C GLY A 321 10.00 0.51 -2.96
N ALA A 322 8.87 1.00 -3.47
CA ALA A 322 7.94 1.93 -2.83
C ALA A 322 8.66 3.22 -2.36
N PHE A 323 8.13 3.95 -1.41
CA PHE A 323 8.79 5.13 -0.83
C PHE A 323 8.70 5.10 0.71
N TYR A 324 8.95 3.91 1.28
CA TYR A 324 8.93 3.66 2.71
C TYR A 324 10.21 2.95 3.15
N VAL A 325 10.63 3.24 4.38
CA VAL A 325 11.51 2.39 5.17
C VAL A 325 10.79 1.92 6.43
N PHE A 326 11.20 0.76 6.93
CA PHE A 326 10.59 0.14 8.11
C PHE A 326 11.68 -0.25 9.13
N PRO A 327 12.34 0.76 9.74
CA PRO A 327 13.43 0.53 10.67
C PRO A 327 12.96 -0.10 11.98
N SER A 328 13.83 -0.94 12.57
CA SER A 328 13.71 -1.46 13.91
C SER A 328 14.09 -0.38 14.93
N CYS A 329 13.30 -0.27 16.00
CA CYS A 329 13.62 0.53 17.19
C CYS A 329 13.81 -0.37 18.43
N LYS A 330 13.99 -1.67 18.24
CA LYS A 330 14.14 -2.65 19.33
C LYS A 330 15.31 -2.34 20.26
N GLY A 331 16.42 -1.79 19.71
CA GLY A 331 17.57 -1.39 20.49
C GLY A 331 17.36 -0.17 21.40
N LEU A 332 16.18 0.47 21.30
CA LEU A 332 15.81 1.62 22.14
C LEU A 332 14.82 1.24 23.25
N MET A 333 14.32 0.00 23.26
CA MET A 333 13.40 -0.47 24.31
C MET A 333 14.07 -0.51 25.68
N GLY A 334 13.32 -0.14 26.72
CA GLY A 334 13.80 -0.03 28.10
C GLY A 334 14.49 1.30 28.43
N LYS A 335 14.82 2.11 27.43
CA LYS A 335 15.35 3.47 27.64
C LYS A 335 14.24 4.43 28.09
N LYS A 336 14.63 5.56 28.71
CA LYS A 336 13.71 6.60 29.14
C LYS A 336 13.83 7.83 28.24
N ASP A 337 12.70 8.42 27.92
CA ASP A 337 12.61 9.67 27.17
C ASP A 337 13.03 10.88 28.04
N PRO A 338 13.18 12.09 27.47
CA PRO A 338 13.53 13.30 28.21
C PRO A 338 12.57 13.68 29.33
N ASN A 339 11.32 13.15 29.28
CA ASN A 339 10.31 13.36 30.34
C ASN A 339 10.34 12.26 31.41
N GLY A 340 11.25 11.27 31.29
CA GLY A 340 11.39 10.16 32.21
C GLY A 340 10.46 8.99 31.95
N ASN A 341 9.68 8.99 30.87
CA ASN A 341 8.82 7.89 30.48
C ASN A 341 9.64 6.77 29.85
N GLU A 342 9.41 5.53 30.26
CA GLU A 342 10.06 4.35 29.69
C GLU A 342 9.46 3.99 28.33
N ILE A 343 10.30 3.76 27.33
CA ILE A 343 9.91 3.28 26.00
C ILE A 343 9.79 1.74 26.07
N LYS A 344 8.56 1.24 26.18
CA LYS A 344 8.26 -0.20 26.31
C LYS A 344 7.84 -0.83 24.98
N SER A 345 7.39 0.00 24.02
CA SER A 345 6.84 -0.43 22.74
C SER A 345 7.20 0.55 21.63
N ASP A 346 7.01 0.14 20.38
CA ASP A 346 7.10 1.02 19.22
C ASP A 346 6.07 2.16 19.25
N THR A 347 4.93 1.94 19.89
CA THR A 347 3.92 2.98 20.12
C THR A 347 4.44 4.05 21.07
N ASP A 348 5.07 3.66 22.19
CA ASP A 348 5.68 4.63 23.11
C ASP A 348 6.81 5.42 22.44
N PHE A 349 7.64 4.72 21.63
CA PHE A 349 8.71 5.36 20.86
C PHE A 349 8.16 6.43 19.92
N VAL A 350 7.17 6.09 19.09
CA VAL A 350 6.58 7.00 18.10
C VAL A 350 5.88 8.19 18.77
N GLN A 351 5.17 7.92 19.87
CA GLN A 351 4.50 8.99 20.64
C GLN A 351 5.53 9.94 21.26
N SER A 352 6.53 9.41 21.92
CA SER A 352 7.59 10.21 22.56
C SER A 352 8.39 11.00 21.52
N LEU A 353 8.70 10.40 20.37
CA LEU A 353 9.36 11.07 19.26
C LEU A 353 8.54 12.27 18.74
N LEU A 354 7.23 12.10 18.60
CA LEU A 354 6.34 13.19 18.18
C LEU A 354 6.28 14.30 19.22
N GLU A 355 6.11 13.96 20.48
CA GLU A 355 5.96 14.94 21.58
C GLU A 355 7.24 15.75 21.84
N ASN A 356 8.41 15.09 21.83
CA ASN A 356 9.70 15.71 22.17
C ASN A 356 10.44 16.31 20.97
N SER A 357 10.24 15.78 19.75
CA SER A 357 11.00 16.20 18.57
C SER A 357 10.14 16.74 17.43
N GLY A 358 8.81 16.59 17.51
CA GLY A 358 7.92 17.03 16.45
C GLY A 358 7.99 16.15 15.18
N ILE A 359 8.42 14.89 15.28
CA ILE A 359 8.51 13.97 14.14
C ILE A 359 7.36 12.98 14.21
N ALA A 360 6.48 12.99 13.21
CA ALA A 360 5.32 12.11 13.11
C ALA A 360 5.62 10.94 12.15
N VAL A 361 5.81 9.75 12.71
CA VAL A 361 5.98 8.46 12.00
C VAL A 361 4.89 7.49 12.44
N VAL A 362 4.82 6.29 11.87
CA VAL A 362 3.77 5.33 12.21
C VAL A 362 4.40 4.09 12.85
N GLN A 363 3.89 3.68 14.01
CA GLN A 363 4.37 2.50 14.74
C GLN A 363 4.19 1.21 13.93
N GLY A 364 5.10 0.27 14.08
CA GLY A 364 5.11 -1.01 13.38
C GLY A 364 3.96 -1.93 13.78
N SER A 365 3.52 -1.88 15.04
CA SER A 365 2.35 -2.60 15.55
C SER A 365 1.07 -2.30 14.75
N ALA A 366 0.95 -1.11 14.16
CA ALA A 366 -0.15 -0.76 13.24
C ALA A 366 -0.13 -1.59 11.95
N PHE A 367 1.03 -2.10 11.56
CA PHE A 367 1.25 -2.94 10.38
C PHE A 367 1.39 -4.43 10.75
N GLY A 368 1.09 -4.79 12.02
CA GLY A 368 1.13 -6.16 12.51
C GLY A 368 2.51 -6.67 12.92
N LEU A 369 3.50 -5.81 13.11
CA LEU A 369 4.83 -6.20 13.58
C LEU A 369 5.39 -5.16 14.56
N GLU A 370 5.52 -5.55 15.83
CA GLU A 370 6.02 -4.69 16.92
C GLU A 370 7.55 -4.50 16.88
N GLY A 371 8.02 -3.39 17.46
CA GLY A 371 9.44 -3.06 17.55
C GLY A 371 10.00 -2.36 16.32
N PHE A 372 9.12 -1.89 15.41
CA PHE A 372 9.45 -1.17 14.20
C PHE A 372 8.66 0.14 14.08
N PHE A 373 9.02 0.94 13.09
CA PHE A 373 8.20 2.10 12.70
C PHE A 373 8.38 2.39 11.20
N ARG A 374 7.34 2.94 10.58
CA ARG A 374 7.38 3.30 9.16
C ARG A 374 7.70 4.79 8.98
N ILE A 375 8.67 5.07 8.13
CA ILE A 375 8.94 6.40 7.57
C ILE A 375 8.56 6.39 6.08
N SER A 376 7.78 7.38 5.66
CA SER A 376 7.63 7.73 4.25
C SER A 376 8.67 8.79 3.89
N TYR A 377 9.49 8.52 2.86
CA TYR A 377 10.45 9.50 2.35
C TYR A 377 9.93 10.25 1.12
N ALA A 378 8.63 10.20 0.88
CA ALA A 378 7.96 11.01 -0.13
C ALA A 378 7.76 12.46 0.36
N THR A 379 8.87 13.16 0.53
CA THR A 379 8.98 14.58 0.89
C THR A 379 10.33 15.13 0.43
N SER A 380 10.55 16.47 0.51
CA SER A 380 11.80 17.08 0.07
C SER A 380 13.02 16.55 0.85
N MET A 381 14.18 16.51 0.18
CA MET A 381 15.45 16.14 0.81
C MET A 381 15.78 17.00 2.03
N ASP A 382 15.44 18.29 2.01
CA ASP A 382 15.65 19.19 3.15
C ASP A 382 14.80 18.83 4.35
N ASN A 383 13.54 18.43 4.13
CA ASN A 383 12.68 17.91 5.19
C ASN A 383 13.23 16.60 5.76
N LEU A 384 13.75 15.71 4.91
CA LEU A 384 14.36 14.45 5.34
C LEU A 384 15.59 14.68 6.19
N LYS A 385 16.49 15.57 5.76
CA LYS A 385 17.69 15.95 6.53
C LYS A 385 17.32 16.48 7.91
N LYS A 386 16.36 17.40 7.98
CA LYS A 386 15.88 17.97 9.25
C LYS A 386 15.24 16.90 10.14
N ALA A 387 14.40 16.02 9.55
CA ALA A 387 13.72 14.98 10.29
C ALA A 387 14.69 13.95 10.88
N ILE A 388 15.64 13.47 10.07
CA ILE A 388 16.63 12.49 10.54
C ILE A 388 17.53 13.09 11.63
N GLN A 389 17.93 14.37 11.51
CA GLN A 389 18.68 15.05 12.55
C GLN A 389 17.88 15.06 13.87
N LYS A 390 16.60 15.44 13.83
CA LYS A 390 15.73 15.44 15.02
C LYS A 390 15.55 14.04 15.61
N ILE A 391 15.44 12.99 14.77
CA ILE A 391 15.38 11.59 15.23
C ILE A 391 16.70 11.22 15.93
N SER A 392 17.85 11.53 15.32
CA SER A 392 19.17 11.27 15.88
C SER A 392 19.35 11.95 17.24
N ASP A 393 19.01 13.24 17.33
CA ASP A 393 19.14 14.01 18.56
C ASP A 393 18.19 13.46 19.66
N PHE A 394 16.98 13.07 19.30
CA PHE A 394 16.05 12.41 20.23
C PHE A 394 16.65 11.11 20.76
N CYS A 395 17.12 10.22 19.88
CA CYS A 395 17.69 8.92 20.30
C CYS A 395 18.93 9.06 21.19
N LYS A 396 19.79 10.07 20.95
CA LYS A 396 20.94 10.37 21.82
C LYS A 396 20.55 10.83 23.22
N ASN A 397 19.38 11.44 23.38
CA ASN A 397 18.87 11.94 24.66
C ASN A 397 18.03 10.90 25.43
N LEU A 398 17.91 9.68 24.91
CA LEU A 398 17.33 8.55 25.65
C LEU A 398 18.34 7.98 26.64
N ASN A 399 17.93 7.83 27.90
CA ASN A 399 18.76 7.36 29.02
C ASN A 399 18.44 5.92 29.41
#